data_aa24ed3bacaec8df761709c05422819c
#
_entry.id   aa24ed3bacaec8df761709c05422819c
#
_cell.length_a   1.000
_cell.length_b   1.000
_cell.length_c   1.000
_cell.angle_alpha   90.00
_cell.angle_beta   90.00
_cell.angle_gamma   90.00
#
_symmetry.space_group_name_H-M   'P 1'
#
loop_
_entity.id
_entity.type
_entity.pdbx_description
1 polymer ?
#
loop_
_entity_poly.entity_id
_entity_poly.type
_entity_poly.pdbx_seq_one_letter_code
_entity_poly.pdbx_strand_id
1 'polypeptide(L)'
;YNPVFFRDGSNVYALVPISYSVEYSSSIKFTIECQGNTTELELAVTNKTYRAQNYNISVELISQYRDGNATAAFAEGMAPYFANKETQRYFSGNLIYPSSSLKNLNSVKTGYGVYRTLTATGTQYRHDGVDFMVGSSDSVLAAYGGKVIFAGQQTMSGRTIVIDHGYGLKTLYAHLNSISVSE
;
A
#
# COMPACT_ATOMS: atom_id res chain seq x y z
N TYR A 1 15.39 -6.28 -6.07
CA TYR A 1 14.96 -5.02 -5.45
C TYR A 1 16.16 -4.27 -4.88
N ASN A 2 16.31 -3.00 -5.22
CA ASN A 2 17.38 -2.13 -4.70
C ASN A 2 16.77 -1.14 -3.70
N PRO A 3 16.86 -1.41 -2.40
CA PRO A 3 16.35 -0.51 -1.37
C PRO A 3 17.22 0.75 -1.25
N VAL A 4 16.64 1.81 -0.68
CA VAL A 4 17.40 2.96 -0.22
C VAL A 4 17.82 2.71 1.23
N PHE A 5 19.10 2.84 1.51
CA PHE A 5 19.64 2.68 2.85
C PHE A 5 19.60 4.01 3.62
N PHE A 6 19.31 3.95 4.90
CA PHE A 6 19.32 5.11 5.79
C PHE A 6 19.95 4.77 7.15
N ARG A 7 20.43 5.80 7.83
CA ARG A 7 21.00 5.66 9.17
C ARG A 7 20.00 6.09 10.24
N ASP A 8 19.99 5.35 11.34
CA ASP A 8 19.34 5.73 12.58
C ASP A 8 20.26 5.39 13.75
N GLY A 9 20.87 6.43 14.33
CA GLY A 9 21.97 6.25 15.27
C GLY A 9 23.19 5.60 14.60
N SER A 10 23.71 4.55 15.21
CA SER A 10 24.84 3.75 14.70
C SER A 10 24.44 2.69 13.67
N ASN A 11 23.15 2.43 13.50
CA ASN A 11 22.64 1.37 12.63
C ASN A 11 22.32 1.87 11.23
N VAL A 12 22.41 0.95 10.25
CA VAL A 12 21.97 1.17 8.87
C VAL A 12 20.78 0.27 8.60
N TYR A 13 19.74 0.85 8.04
CA TYR A 13 18.47 0.19 7.74
C TYR A 13 18.14 0.29 6.27
N ALA A 14 17.33 -0.65 5.82
CA ALA A 14 16.64 -0.60 4.53
C ALA A 14 15.23 -1.17 4.68
N LEU A 15 14.28 -0.61 3.93
CA LEU A 15 12.92 -1.14 3.86
C LEU A 15 12.82 -2.07 2.65
N VAL A 16 12.49 -3.33 2.91
CA VAL A 16 12.34 -4.35 1.86
C VAL A 16 10.88 -4.80 1.84
N PRO A 17 10.15 -4.56 0.74
CA PRO A 17 8.77 -5.01 0.63
C PRO A 17 8.71 -6.52 0.43
N ILE A 18 7.79 -7.17 1.14
CA ILE A 18 7.48 -8.58 0.97
C ILE A 18 6.05 -8.68 0.44
N SER A 19 5.92 -9.12 -0.81
CA SER A 19 4.61 -9.24 -1.45
C SER A 19 3.87 -10.49 -0.99
N TYR A 20 2.58 -10.36 -0.70
CA TYR A 20 1.69 -11.48 -0.45
C TYR A 20 1.41 -12.32 -1.71
N SER A 21 1.68 -11.77 -2.89
CA SER A 21 1.43 -12.45 -4.18
C SER A 21 2.51 -13.46 -4.54
N VAL A 22 3.62 -13.47 -3.82
CA VAL A 22 4.70 -14.45 -4.01
C VAL A 22 4.52 -15.58 -3.01
N GLU A 23 4.45 -16.81 -3.51
CA GLU A 23 4.48 -17.99 -2.66
C GLU A 23 5.92 -18.27 -2.24
N TYR A 24 6.13 -18.28 -0.94
CA TYR A 24 7.41 -18.64 -0.35
C TYR A 24 7.31 -20.03 0.24
N SER A 25 8.30 -20.89 0.00
CA SER A 25 8.31 -22.27 0.52
C SER A 25 8.42 -22.31 2.04
N SER A 26 9.45 -21.65 2.61
CA SER A 26 9.69 -21.57 4.05
C SER A 26 10.54 -20.38 4.46
N SER A 27 11.29 -19.80 3.54
CA SER A 27 12.21 -18.69 3.82
C SER A 27 12.42 -17.78 2.61
N ILE A 28 12.88 -16.58 2.88
CA ILE A 28 13.35 -15.62 1.88
C ILE A 28 14.84 -15.37 2.16
N LYS A 29 15.66 -15.48 1.12
CA LYS A 29 17.09 -15.16 1.18
C LYS A 29 17.34 -13.76 0.65
N PHE A 30 18.14 -13.02 1.40
CA PHE A 30 18.62 -11.69 1.03
C PHE A 30 20.15 -11.74 0.94
N THR A 31 20.69 -11.22 -0.13
CA THR A 31 22.12 -11.00 -0.28
C THR A 31 22.42 -9.54 -0.03
N ILE A 32 23.25 -9.24 0.93
CA ILE A 32 23.70 -7.89 1.25
C ILE A 32 25.16 -7.78 0.83
N GLU A 33 25.43 -6.83 -0.05
CA GLU A 33 26.80 -6.49 -0.47
C GLU A 33 27.21 -5.16 0.17
N CYS A 34 28.35 -5.17 0.87
CA CYS A 34 28.91 -3.98 1.49
C CYS A 34 30.43 -4.00 1.42
N GLN A 35 31.03 -2.98 0.80
CA GLN A 35 32.48 -2.83 0.69
C GLN A 35 33.21 -4.08 0.15
N GLY A 36 32.61 -4.73 -0.85
CA GLY A 36 33.16 -5.97 -1.46
C GLY A 36 32.94 -7.25 -0.65
N ASN A 37 32.31 -7.16 0.52
CA ASN A 37 31.88 -8.32 1.29
C ASN A 37 30.42 -8.64 1.01
N THR A 38 30.12 -9.92 0.88
CA THR A 38 28.77 -10.44 0.66
C THR A 38 28.32 -11.22 1.88
N THR A 39 27.11 -10.92 2.36
CA THR A 39 26.47 -11.66 3.47
C THR A 39 25.09 -12.12 3.03
N GLU A 40 24.78 -13.37 3.26
CA GLU A 40 23.43 -13.90 3.06
C GLU A 40 22.67 -13.91 4.38
N LEU A 41 21.44 -13.40 4.33
CA LEU A 41 20.47 -13.47 5.41
C LEU A 41 19.29 -14.32 4.97
N GLU A 42 18.83 -15.18 5.85
CA GLU A 42 17.63 -15.98 5.62
C GLU A 42 16.55 -15.62 6.65
N LEU A 43 15.38 -15.21 6.17
CA LEU A 43 14.23 -14.93 7.00
C LEU A 43 13.19 -16.04 6.84
N ALA A 44 12.82 -16.65 7.95
CA ALA A 44 11.69 -17.58 7.97
C ALA A 44 10.38 -16.85 7.62
N VAL A 45 9.60 -17.44 6.73
CA VAL A 45 8.30 -16.91 6.29
C VAL A 45 7.21 -17.87 6.74
N THR A 46 6.21 -17.31 7.40
CA THR A 46 4.99 -18.05 7.74
C THR A 46 3.89 -17.67 6.78
N ASN A 47 3.33 -18.65 6.09
CA ASN A 47 2.18 -18.45 5.23
C ASN A 47 0.96 -18.08 6.06
N LYS A 48 0.33 -16.96 5.73
CA LYS A 48 -0.90 -16.52 6.37
C LYS A 48 -2.12 -16.94 5.55
N THR A 49 -3.07 -17.59 6.19
CA THR A 49 -4.38 -17.83 5.61
C THR A 49 -5.20 -16.53 5.66
N TYR A 50 -5.57 -16.02 4.49
CA TYR A 50 -6.39 -14.82 4.38
C TYR A 50 -7.87 -15.21 4.27
N ARG A 51 -8.74 -14.36 4.80
CA ARG A 51 -10.20 -14.54 4.69
C ARG A 51 -10.64 -14.42 3.24
N ALA A 52 -11.67 -15.18 2.88
CA ALA A 52 -12.40 -14.99 1.63
C ALA A 52 -13.66 -14.16 1.86
N GLN A 53 -14.01 -13.33 0.89
CA GLN A 53 -15.17 -12.45 0.90
C GLN A 53 -15.82 -12.42 -0.48
N ASN A 54 -17.12 -12.63 -0.53
CA ASN A 54 -17.89 -12.35 -1.73
C ASN A 54 -18.21 -10.86 -1.80
N TYR A 55 -17.94 -10.26 -2.96
CA TYR A 55 -18.13 -8.85 -3.20
C TYR A 55 -19.18 -8.66 -4.30
N ASN A 56 -20.36 -8.21 -3.86
CA ASN A 56 -21.48 -8.01 -4.78
C ASN A 56 -21.38 -6.63 -5.43
N ILE A 57 -20.98 -6.61 -6.69
CA ILE A 57 -20.86 -5.42 -7.53
C ILE A 57 -21.41 -5.76 -8.91
N SER A 58 -22.13 -4.84 -9.56
CA SER A 58 -22.71 -5.08 -10.88
C SER A 58 -21.63 -5.21 -11.96
N VAL A 59 -21.99 -5.90 -13.05
CA VAL A 59 -21.10 -6.10 -14.21
C VAL A 59 -20.70 -4.75 -14.82
N GLU A 60 -21.60 -3.78 -14.86
CA GLU A 60 -21.35 -2.44 -15.39
C GLU A 60 -20.26 -1.72 -14.60
N LEU A 61 -20.33 -1.79 -13.27
CA LEU A 61 -19.32 -1.18 -12.40
C LEU A 61 -17.97 -1.93 -12.46
N ILE A 62 -17.99 -3.25 -12.64
CA ILE A 62 -16.77 -4.04 -12.87
C ILE A 62 -16.11 -3.57 -14.18
N SER A 63 -16.87 -3.51 -15.25
CA SER A 63 -16.40 -3.06 -16.57
C SER A 63 -15.84 -1.64 -16.54
N GLN A 64 -16.49 -0.74 -15.79
CA GLN A 64 -16.07 0.66 -15.72
C GLN A 64 -14.82 0.90 -14.86
N TYR A 65 -14.68 0.19 -13.74
CA TYR A 65 -13.68 0.54 -12.73
C TYR A 65 -12.68 -0.56 -12.39
N ARG A 66 -12.89 -1.77 -12.89
CA ARG A 66 -12.09 -2.94 -12.53
C ARG A 66 -11.79 -3.90 -13.67
N ASP A 67 -12.01 -3.50 -14.89
CA ASP A 67 -11.53 -4.26 -16.03
C ASP A 67 -9.98 -4.22 -16.12
N GLY A 68 -9.42 -5.04 -16.99
CA GLY A 68 -7.97 -5.10 -17.17
C GLY A 68 -7.39 -3.77 -17.63
N ASN A 69 -8.14 -2.97 -18.40
CA ASN A 69 -7.70 -1.67 -18.90
C ASN A 69 -7.65 -0.63 -17.76
N ALA A 70 -8.66 -0.58 -16.90
CA ALA A 70 -8.69 0.31 -15.74
C ALA A 70 -7.53 0.01 -14.76
N THR A 71 -7.26 -1.28 -14.53
CA THR A 71 -6.15 -1.73 -13.68
C THR A 71 -4.79 -1.36 -14.28
N ALA A 72 -4.61 -1.60 -15.59
CA ALA A 72 -3.37 -1.24 -16.30
C ALA A 72 -3.15 0.29 -16.32
N ALA A 73 -4.19 1.06 -16.63
CA ALA A 73 -4.11 2.52 -16.63
C ALA A 73 -3.79 3.10 -15.24
N PHE A 74 -4.35 2.51 -14.17
CA PHE A 74 -3.99 2.89 -12.80
C PHE A 74 -2.51 2.59 -12.52
N ALA A 75 -2.05 1.39 -12.83
CA ALA A 75 -0.66 0.98 -12.62
C ALA A 75 0.32 1.86 -13.40
N GLU A 76 0.04 2.14 -14.67
CA GLU A 76 0.85 3.01 -15.51
C GLU A 76 0.87 4.46 -15.01
N GLY A 77 -0.29 5.02 -14.68
CA GLY A 77 -0.42 6.38 -14.18
C GLY A 77 0.24 6.58 -12.81
N MET A 78 0.30 5.55 -11.97
CA MET A 78 0.90 5.63 -10.63
C MET A 78 2.38 5.21 -10.59
N ALA A 79 2.87 4.51 -11.62
CA ALA A 79 4.25 4.00 -11.67
C ALA A 79 5.33 5.07 -11.43
N PRO A 80 5.28 6.29 -12.00
CA PRO A 80 6.28 7.32 -11.76
C PRO A 80 6.37 7.72 -10.28
N TYR A 81 5.23 7.80 -9.59
CA TYR A 81 5.16 8.17 -8.18
C TYR A 81 5.70 7.06 -7.28
N PHE A 82 5.46 5.80 -7.63
CA PHE A 82 5.99 4.66 -6.87
C PHE A 82 7.46 4.36 -7.16
N ALA A 83 7.95 4.66 -8.36
CA ALA A 83 9.35 4.46 -8.74
C ALA A 83 10.27 5.47 -8.05
N ASN A 84 9.80 6.68 -7.78
CA ASN A 84 10.60 7.69 -7.09
C ASN A 84 10.92 7.24 -5.67
N LYS A 85 12.18 7.39 -5.27
CA LYS A 85 12.66 7.05 -3.94
C LYS A 85 13.32 8.29 -3.33
N GLU A 86 12.51 9.01 -2.55
CA GLU A 86 13.02 10.14 -1.76
C GLU A 86 14.05 9.65 -0.74
N THR A 87 15.17 10.35 -0.64
CA THR A 87 16.27 10.02 0.27
C THR A 87 16.22 10.79 1.59
N GLN A 88 15.32 11.76 1.70
CA GLN A 88 15.04 12.44 2.96
C GLN A 88 14.07 11.58 3.78
N ARG A 89 14.35 11.45 5.07
CA ARG A 89 13.46 10.78 6.02
C ARG A 89 12.47 11.78 6.58
N TYR A 90 11.18 11.51 6.39
CA TYR A 90 10.08 12.32 6.93
C TYR A 90 9.34 11.62 8.08
N PHE A 91 9.55 10.33 8.27
CA PHE A 91 8.89 9.55 9.31
C PHE A 91 9.72 9.46 10.59
N SER A 92 9.02 9.45 11.74
CA SER A 92 9.59 9.18 13.07
C SER A 92 8.53 8.59 13.98
N GLY A 93 8.93 7.69 14.89
CA GLY A 93 7.99 7.03 15.81
C GLY A 93 7.07 6.01 15.09
N ASN A 94 5.84 5.94 15.53
CA ASN A 94 4.85 4.97 15.04
C ASN A 94 3.88 5.59 14.03
N LEU A 95 3.40 4.77 13.08
CA LEU A 95 2.26 5.10 12.24
C LEU A 95 1.04 5.40 13.10
N ILE A 96 0.29 6.42 12.72
CA ILE A 96 -1.02 6.70 13.30
C ILE A 96 -2.13 6.15 12.40
N TYR A 97 -3.30 5.93 12.96
CA TYR A 97 -4.49 5.63 12.15
C TYR A 97 -4.83 6.81 11.24
N PRO A 98 -5.26 6.55 10.00
CA PRO A 98 -5.53 7.60 9.01
C PRO A 98 -6.87 8.34 9.25
N SER A 99 -7.42 8.27 10.45
CA SER A 99 -8.55 9.10 10.90
C SER A 99 -8.62 9.10 12.42
N SER A 100 -9.00 10.23 13.01
CA SER A 100 -9.20 10.37 14.45
C SER A 100 -10.38 9.55 15.01
N SER A 101 -11.32 9.17 14.16
CA SER A 101 -12.44 8.29 14.53
C SER A 101 -12.06 6.82 14.64
N LEU A 102 -10.90 6.43 14.08
CA LEU A 102 -10.40 5.06 14.11
C LEU A 102 -9.66 4.77 15.41
N LYS A 103 -10.38 4.21 16.38
CA LYS A 103 -9.81 3.95 17.73
C LYS A 103 -9.21 2.56 17.89
N ASN A 104 -9.53 1.63 16.97
CA ASN A 104 -9.05 0.24 17.05
C ASN A 104 -9.25 -0.50 15.72
N LEU A 105 -8.76 -1.75 15.66
CA LEU A 105 -8.87 -2.61 14.48
C LEU A 105 -10.32 -3.04 14.13
N ASN A 106 -11.29 -2.82 15.00
CA ASN A 106 -12.71 -3.12 14.71
C ASN A 106 -13.29 -2.19 13.63
N SER A 107 -12.64 -1.06 13.36
CA SER A 107 -12.99 -0.16 12.26
C SER A 107 -12.54 -0.66 10.88
N VAL A 108 -11.80 -1.76 10.81
CA VAL A 108 -11.37 -2.37 9.55
C VAL A 108 -12.54 -3.18 8.97
N LYS A 109 -13.06 -2.71 7.84
CA LYS A 109 -14.11 -3.40 7.07
C LYS A 109 -13.52 -4.58 6.28
N THR A 110 -12.43 -4.30 5.56
CA THR A 110 -11.71 -5.32 4.79
C THR A 110 -10.21 -5.11 4.99
N GLY A 111 -9.53 -6.16 5.41
CA GLY A 111 -8.09 -6.14 5.62
C GLY A 111 -7.27 -6.37 4.36
N TYR A 112 -5.99 -6.11 4.45
CA TYR A 112 -4.99 -6.43 3.43
C TYR A 112 -4.93 -7.93 3.16
N GLY A 113 -4.82 -8.31 1.89
CA GLY A 113 -4.67 -9.69 1.44
C GLY A 113 -5.97 -10.51 1.42
N VAL A 114 -7.11 -9.94 1.84
CA VAL A 114 -8.41 -10.63 1.77
C VAL A 114 -8.72 -11.00 0.33
N TYR A 115 -9.08 -12.27 0.10
CA TYR A 115 -9.58 -12.73 -1.19
C TYR A 115 -10.98 -12.22 -1.42
N ARG A 116 -11.18 -11.47 -2.51
CA ARG A 116 -12.49 -11.02 -2.97
C ARG A 116 -12.89 -11.77 -4.21
N THR A 117 -14.08 -12.34 -4.18
CA THR A 117 -14.73 -12.94 -5.37
C THR A 117 -15.85 -11.99 -5.82
N LEU A 118 -15.75 -11.48 -7.04
CA LEU A 118 -16.81 -10.68 -7.67
C LEU A 118 -17.94 -11.63 -8.06
N THR A 119 -19.09 -11.58 -7.39
CA THR A 119 -20.17 -12.56 -7.57
C THR A 119 -20.76 -12.54 -8.98
N ALA A 120 -20.76 -11.39 -9.64
CA ALA A 120 -21.32 -11.21 -10.98
C ALA A 120 -20.48 -11.86 -12.09
N THR A 121 -19.16 -12.00 -11.91
CA THR A 121 -18.22 -12.52 -12.94
C THR A 121 -17.43 -13.73 -12.48
N GLY A 122 -17.46 -14.05 -11.19
CA GLY A 122 -16.58 -15.05 -10.59
C GLY A 122 -15.12 -14.66 -10.50
N THR A 123 -14.74 -13.44 -10.94
CA THR A 123 -13.37 -12.97 -10.91
C THR A 123 -12.88 -12.87 -9.47
N GLN A 124 -11.65 -13.35 -9.24
CA GLN A 124 -11.01 -13.30 -7.93
C GLN A 124 -9.81 -12.37 -7.94
N TYR A 125 -9.65 -11.62 -6.88
CA TYR A 125 -8.47 -10.78 -6.64
C TYR A 125 -8.19 -10.64 -5.15
N ARG A 126 -6.96 -10.25 -4.81
CA ARG A 126 -6.59 -9.91 -3.44
C ARG A 126 -6.76 -8.42 -3.20
N HIS A 127 -7.16 -8.08 -2.00
CA HIS A 127 -7.26 -6.69 -1.56
C HIS A 127 -5.89 -6.13 -1.21
N ASP A 128 -5.41 -5.12 -1.95
CA ASP A 128 -4.07 -4.55 -1.83
C ASP A 128 -3.94 -3.49 -0.72
N GLY A 129 -5.00 -3.25 0.02
CA GLY A 129 -5.05 -2.23 1.04
C GLY A 129 -5.86 -2.62 2.27
N VAL A 130 -6.22 -1.62 3.04
CA VAL A 130 -7.11 -1.76 4.19
C VAL A 130 -8.28 -0.80 4.01
N ASP A 131 -9.51 -1.32 4.02
CA ASP A 131 -10.72 -0.50 4.01
C ASP A 131 -11.11 -0.18 5.45
N PHE A 132 -11.13 1.10 5.77
CA PHE A 132 -11.59 1.59 7.06
C PHE A 132 -13.05 2.08 6.98
N MET A 133 -13.83 1.79 8.01
CA MET A 133 -15.15 2.35 8.18
C MET A 133 -15.05 3.69 8.88
N VAL A 134 -15.24 4.76 8.13
CA VAL A 134 -15.25 6.14 8.63
C VAL A 134 -16.54 6.84 8.24
N GLY A 135 -16.93 7.85 8.98
CA GLY A 135 -18.07 8.70 8.63
C GLY A 135 -17.77 9.57 7.41
N SER A 136 -18.79 9.98 6.67
CA SER A 136 -18.62 10.82 5.46
C SER A 136 -18.04 12.21 5.75
N SER A 137 -18.11 12.66 7.00
CA SER A 137 -17.54 13.93 7.49
C SER A 137 -16.18 13.77 8.19
N ASP A 138 -15.68 12.55 8.31
CA ASP A 138 -14.41 12.32 8.99
C ASP A 138 -13.24 12.82 8.15
N SER A 139 -12.30 13.48 8.82
CA SER A 139 -11.04 13.86 8.19
C SER A 139 -10.12 12.66 8.06
N VAL A 140 -9.54 12.48 6.87
CA VAL A 140 -8.46 11.53 6.63
C VAL A 140 -7.14 12.21 6.96
N LEU A 141 -6.33 11.56 7.79
CA LEU A 141 -5.05 12.05 8.28
C LEU A 141 -3.90 11.30 7.59
N ALA A 142 -2.80 12.01 7.35
CA ALA A 142 -1.55 11.35 6.97
C ALA A 142 -1.07 10.42 8.09
N ALA A 143 -0.79 9.16 7.76
CA ALA A 143 -0.35 8.16 8.75
C ALA A 143 1.07 8.42 9.28
N TYR A 144 1.89 9.14 8.51
CA TYR A 144 3.20 9.68 8.88
C TYR A 144 3.40 11.08 8.28
N GLY A 145 4.43 11.80 8.77
CA GLY A 145 4.99 12.96 8.07
C GLY A 145 5.50 12.55 6.69
N GLY A 146 5.40 13.47 5.71
CA GLY A 146 5.82 13.17 4.34
C GLY A 146 5.53 14.30 3.38
N LYS A 147 5.92 14.09 2.13
CA LYS A 147 5.66 14.99 1.01
C LYS A 147 4.50 14.42 0.18
N VAL A 148 3.49 15.22 -0.10
CA VAL A 148 2.45 14.86 -1.08
C VAL A 148 3.12 14.84 -2.46
N ILE A 149 3.07 13.68 -3.12
CA ILE A 149 3.65 13.49 -4.46
C ILE A 149 2.59 13.25 -5.52
N PHE A 150 1.35 13.04 -5.12
CA PHE A 150 0.17 12.99 -5.98
C PHE A 150 -1.06 13.42 -5.21
N ALA A 151 -1.86 14.28 -5.78
CA ALA A 151 -3.18 14.69 -5.27
C ALA A 151 -4.12 14.92 -6.45
N GLY A 152 -5.00 13.95 -6.77
CA GLY A 152 -5.81 14.03 -7.98
C GLY A 152 -6.86 12.94 -8.11
N GLN A 153 -7.47 12.87 -9.31
CA GLN A 153 -8.49 11.90 -9.66
C GLN A 153 -7.87 10.74 -10.44
N GLN A 154 -8.22 9.53 -10.03
CA GLN A 154 -7.87 8.28 -10.72
C GLN A 154 -9.14 7.46 -11.00
N THR A 155 -9.18 6.77 -12.13
CA THR A 155 -10.37 6.00 -12.53
C THR A 155 -10.71 4.91 -11.52
N MET A 156 -9.73 4.15 -11.07
CA MET A 156 -9.94 3.00 -10.20
C MET A 156 -10.07 3.38 -8.72
N SER A 157 -9.31 4.37 -8.27
CA SER A 157 -9.22 4.74 -6.84
C SER A 157 -9.93 6.07 -6.50
N GLY A 158 -10.58 6.71 -7.46
CA GLY A 158 -11.28 7.96 -7.24
C GLY A 158 -10.34 9.10 -6.86
N ARG A 159 -10.77 10.00 -6.00
CA ARG A 159 -9.89 11.03 -5.44
C ARG A 159 -8.84 10.37 -4.55
N THR A 160 -7.59 10.58 -4.93
CA THR A 160 -6.45 9.85 -4.40
C THR A 160 -5.34 10.81 -3.99
N ILE A 161 -4.70 10.52 -2.88
CA ILE A 161 -3.47 11.17 -2.42
C ILE A 161 -2.39 10.10 -2.25
N VAL A 162 -1.16 10.41 -2.69
CA VAL A 162 0.03 9.63 -2.35
C VAL A 162 1.00 10.51 -1.60
N ILE A 163 1.48 10.01 -0.47
CA ILE A 163 2.49 10.67 0.36
C ILE A 163 3.77 9.83 0.36
N ASP A 164 4.89 10.46 0.01
CA ASP A 164 6.22 9.87 0.16
C ASP A 164 6.79 10.25 1.54
N HIS A 165 7.11 9.23 2.32
CA HIS A 165 7.67 9.38 3.66
C HIS A 165 9.20 9.30 3.67
N GLY A 166 9.79 9.05 2.50
CA GLY A 166 11.22 8.82 2.32
C GLY A 166 11.61 7.34 2.31
N TYR A 167 12.76 7.06 1.75
CA TYR A 167 13.38 5.74 1.65
C TYR A 167 12.49 4.66 1.02
N GLY A 168 11.61 5.06 0.10
CA GLY A 168 10.67 4.17 -0.59
C GLY A 168 9.40 3.84 0.19
N LEU A 169 9.22 4.37 1.41
CA LEU A 169 7.99 4.22 2.16
C LEU A 169 6.95 5.23 1.66
N LYS A 170 5.80 4.73 1.21
CA LYS A 170 4.70 5.56 0.72
C LYS A 170 3.37 5.09 1.30
N THR A 171 2.44 6.03 1.46
CA THR A 171 1.04 5.72 1.74
C THR A 171 0.14 6.27 0.65
N LEU A 172 -0.89 5.50 0.29
CA LEU A 172 -1.91 5.88 -0.66
C LEU A 172 -3.26 5.93 0.05
N TYR A 173 -3.98 7.02 -0.14
CA TYR A 173 -5.34 7.25 0.37
C TYR A 173 -6.28 7.37 -0.81
N ALA A 174 -7.27 6.49 -0.89
CA ALA A 174 -8.18 6.38 -2.02
C ALA A 174 -9.65 6.60 -1.61
N HIS A 175 -10.49 6.78 -2.63
CA HIS A 175 -11.94 6.95 -2.48
C HIS A 175 -12.33 8.13 -1.59
N LEU A 176 -11.51 9.19 -1.61
CA LEU A 176 -11.74 10.39 -0.82
C LEU A 176 -12.93 11.18 -1.38
N ASN A 177 -13.69 11.80 -0.48
CA ASN A 177 -14.77 12.70 -0.87
C ASN A 177 -14.25 14.05 -1.37
N SER A 178 -13.18 14.55 -0.75
CA SER A 178 -12.50 15.79 -1.15
C SER A 178 -11.00 15.71 -0.83
N ILE A 179 -10.24 16.57 -1.48
CA ILE A 179 -8.79 16.75 -1.27
C ILE A 179 -8.57 18.19 -0.85
N SER A 180 -7.83 18.39 0.26
CA SER A 180 -7.50 19.71 0.81
C SER A 180 -6.00 20.02 0.76
N VAL A 181 -5.21 19.19 0.10
CA VAL A 181 -3.76 19.33 -0.07
C VAL A 181 -3.37 19.31 -1.53
N SER A 182 -2.19 19.80 -1.85
CA SER A 182 -1.58 19.73 -3.19
C SER A 182 -0.15 19.18 -3.11
N GLU A 183 0.43 18.86 -4.26
CA GLU A 183 1.83 18.49 -4.43
C GLU A 183 2.79 19.61 -4.04
#